data_bea7cbb1157d46c1adc7524f9fe4ec05
#
_entry.id   bea7cbb1157d46c1adc7524f9fe4ec05
#
_cell.length_a   1.000
_cell.length_b   1.000
_cell.length_c   1.000
_cell.angle_alpha   90.00
_cell.angle_beta   90.00
_cell.angle_gamma   90.00
#
_symmetry.space_group_name_H-M   'P 1'
#
loop_
_entity.id
_entity.type
_entity.pdbx_description
1 polymer ?
#
loop_
_entity_poly.entity_id
_entity_poly.type
_entity_poly.pdbx_seq_one_letter_code
_entity_poly.pdbx_strand_id
1 'polypeptide(L)'
;GYIALAGEDRVVTTALSGRMARRHSGLRGSGRIFRLLGNLSGIQPAEGPTDLLLAARHAAAMLSGRVVVVLISDLLDPSADRVIRELAATGSELIILHTLSPEELDPPLEGDLKLVDAETGEGIDVTVDLAALDDYKARLLAWQQGLEDIARKRRASYVPIATDTPLADLVF
;
A
#
# COMPACT_ATOMS: atom_id res chain seq x y z
N GLY A 1 1.75 14.35 3.13
CA GLY A 1 0.63 15.26 2.84
C GLY A 1 0.84 16.64 3.43
N TYR A 2 0.95 16.77 4.77
CA TYR A 2 1.10 18.09 5.43
C TYR A 2 2.35 18.84 4.97
N ILE A 3 3.50 18.18 4.90
CA ILE A 3 4.77 18.78 4.46
C ILE A 3 4.63 19.39 3.07
N ALA A 4 4.04 18.65 2.13
CA ALA A 4 3.81 19.16 0.78
C ALA A 4 2.84 20.36 0.75
N LEU A 5 1.74 20.30 1.54
CA LEU A 5 0.82 21.44 1.66
C LEU A 5 1.51 22.68 2.30
N ALA A 6 2.37 22.48 3.28
CA ALA A 6 3.13 23.57 3.92
C ALA A 6 4.17 24.17 2.96
N GLY A 7 4.73 23.37 2.05
CA GLY A 7 5.60 23.80 0.95
C GLY A 7 4.86 24.39 -0.26
N GLU A 8 3.55 24.67 -0.14
CA GLU A 8 2.71 25.17 -1.23
C GLU A 8 2.63 24.23 -2.46
N ASP A 9 2.95 22.94 -2.27
CA ASP A 9 2.76 21.92 -3.30
C ASP A 9 1.31 21.52 -3.44
N ARG A 10 0.97 20.98 -4.60
CA ARG A 10 -0.36 20.45 -4.88
C ARG A 10 -0.44 18.98 -4.46
N VAL A 11 -1.27 18.69 -3.46
CA VAL A 11 -1.53 17.32 -2.98
C VAL A 11 -2.82 16.78 -3.59
N VAL A 12 -2.74 15.60 -4.17
CA VAL A 12 -3.88 14.84 -4.71
C VAL A 12 -3.91 13.50 -3.98
N THR A 13 -5.06 13.10 -3.49
CA THR A 13 -5.28 11.75 -2.96
C THR A 13 -6.03 10.92 -3.98
N THR A 14 -5.63 9.67 -4.12
CA THR A 14 -6.25 8.71 -5.03
C THR A 14 -6.46 7.41 -4.30
N ALA A 15 -7.71 6.97 -4.16
CA ALA A 15 -8.02 5.65 -3.65
C ALA A 15 -7.99 4.64 -4.80
N LEU A 16 -7.25 3.54 -4.60
CA LEU A 16 -7.25 2.38 -5.49
C LEU A 16 -8.31 1.41 -4.97
N SER A 17 -9.33 1.09 -5.77
CA SER A 17 -10.47 0.34 -5.29
C SER A 17 -11.15 -0.37 -6.46
N GLY A 18 -11.37 -1.67 -6.34
CA GLY A 18 -11.86 -2.50 -7.42
C GLY A 18 -10.95 -2.42 -8.65
N ARG A 19 -11.47 -1.91 -9.77
CA ARG A 19 -10.72 -1.73 -11.02
C ARG A 19 -10.39 -0.27 -11.33
N MET A 20 -10.65 0.63 -10.41
CA MET A 20 -10.57 2.07 -10.67
C MET A 20 -9.74 2.80 -9.62
N ALA A 21 -9.20 3.93 -10.04
CA ALA A 21 -8.58 4.90 -9.15
C ALA A 21 -9.54 6.09 -8.98
N ARG A 22 -10.00 6.34 -7.76
CA ARG A 22 -10.82 7.51 -7.43
C ARG A 22 -9.92 8.66 -6.99
N ARG A 23 -9.86 9.69 -7.81
CA ARG A 23 -9.06 10.87 -7.56
C ARG A 23 -9.88 11.98 -6.88
N HIS A 24 -9.39 12.46 -5.74
CA HIS A 24 -9.91 13.66 -5.10
C HIS A 24 -9.24 14.92 -5.66
N SER A 25 -9.94 16.06 -5.61
CA SER A 25 -9.42 17.34 -6.11
C SER A 25 -8.12 17.73 -5.42
N GLY A 26 -7.16 18.24 -6.19
CA GLY A 26 -5.88 18.69 -5.65
C GLY A 26 -6.04 19.86 -4.68
N LEU A 27 -5.35 19.77 -3.55
CA LEU A 27 -5.31 20.76 -2.49
C LEU A 27 -3.97 21.47 -2.50
N ARG A 28 -3.93 22.73 -2.09
CA ARG A 28 -2.72 23.56 -1.96
C ARG A 28 -2.82 24.43 -0.73
N GLY A 29 -1.68 24.61 -0.05
CA GLY A 29 -1.56 25.44 1.15
C GLY A 29 -1.91 24.71 2.45
N SER A 30 -1.18 25.05 3.52
CA SER A 30 -1.25 24.40 4.84
C SER A 30 -2.65 24.43 5.47
N GLY A 31 -3.43 25.47 5.23
CA GLY A 31 -4.83 25.58 5.71
C GLY A 31 -5.79 24.52 5.15
N ARG A 32 -5.36 23.72 4.18
CA ARG A 32 -6.18 22.65 3.57
C ARG A 32 -6.02 21.27 4.23
N ILE A 33 -5.22 21.19 5.30
CA ILE A 33 -4.94 19.90 5.96
C ILE A 33 -6.23 19.20 6.43
N PHE A 34 -7.18 19.91 7.04
CA PHE A 34 -8.43 19.30 7.49
C PHE A 34 -9.29 18.77 6.34
N ARG A 35 -9.22 19.42 5.16
CA ARG A 35 -9.89 18.92 3.97
C ARG A 35 -9.20 17.68 3.41
N LEU A 36 -7.87 17.62 3.48
CA LEU A 36 -7.12 16.42 3.14
C LEU A 36 -7.52 15.24 4.03
N LEU A 37 -7.54 15.46 5.35
CA LEU A 37 -7.97 14.45 6.32
C LEU A 37 -9.42 14.01 6.09
N GLY A 38 -10.34 14.95 5.82
CA GLY A 38 -11.72 14.64 5.48
C GLY A 38 -11.86 13.82 4.19
N ASN A 39 -11.03 14.09 3.18
CA ASN A 39 -10.99 13.27 1.97
C ASN A 39 -10.53 11.83 2.26
N LEU A 40 -9.51 11.68 3.11
CA LEU A 40 -8.97 10.36 3.48
C LEU A 40 -9.97 9.57 4.35
N SER A 41 -10.57 10.20 5.36
CA SER A 41 -11.55 9.54 6.23
C SER A 41 -12.86 9.19 5.50
N GLY A 42 -13.15 9.84 4.39
CA GLY A 42 -14.30 9.53 3.54
C GLY A 42 -14.07 8.40 2.53
N ILE A 43 -12.85 7.84 2.47
CA ILE A 43 -12.58 6.68 1.62
C ILE A 43 -13.23 5.45 2.27
N GLN A 44 -14.15 4.84 1.55
CA GLN A 44 -14.76 3.57 1.95
C GLN A 44 -14.05 2.42 1.24
N PRO A 45 -13.83 1.29 1.91
CA PRO A 45 -13.36 0.07 1.24
C PRO A 45 -14.31 -0.30 0.09
N ALA A 46 -13.75 -0.85 -0.98
CA ALA A 46 -14.58 -1.39 -2.06
C ALA A 46 -15.23 -2.69 -1.61
N GLU A 47 -16.42 -2.98 -2.13
CA GLU A 47 -16.98 -4.31 -2.04
C GLU A 47 -16.32 -5.21 -3.10
N GLY A 48 -15.86 -6.38 -2.67
CA GLY A 48 -15.23 -7.40 -3.51
C GLY A 48 -13.75 -7.13 -3.88
N PRO A 49 -13.14 -8.03 -4.68
CA PRO A 49 -11.72 -8.05 -4.94
C PRO A 49 -11.24 -6.83 -5.72
N THR A 50 -10.07 -6.34 -5.34
CA THR A 50 -9.39 -5.23 -6.00
C THR A 50 -8.42 -5.75 -7.06
N ASP A 51 -8.57 -5.31 -8.32
CA ASP A 51 -7.55 -5.46 -9.36
C ASP A 51 -6.53 -4.31 -9.20
N LEU A 52 -5.56 -4.52 -8.31
CA LEU A 52 -4.59 -3.50 -7.94
C LEU A 52 -3.79 -3.00 -9.15
N LEU A 53 -3.44 -3.89 -10.09
CA LEU A 53 -2.69 -3.50 -11.28
C LEU A 53 -3.50 -2.58 -12.19
N LEU A 54 -4.77 -2.91 -12.43
CA LEU A 54 -5.62 -2.07 -13.28
C LEU A 54 -5.89 -0.71 -12.62
N ALA A 55 -6.13 -0.70 -11.31
CA ALA A 55 -6.29 0.54 -10.54
C ALA A 55 -5.01 1.40 -10.57
N ALA A 56 -3.83 0.79 -10.43
CA ALA A 56 -2.54 1.47 -10.54
C ALA A 56 -2.30 2.07 -11.94
N ARG A 57 -2.66 1.34 -13.00
CA ARG A 57 -2.62 1.85 -14.38
C ARG A 57 -3.51 3.07 -14.59
N HIS A 58 -4.73 3.03 -14.05
CA HIS A 58 -5.62 4.20 -14.08
C HIS A 58 -5.02 5.37 -13.31
N ALA A 59 -4.43 5.14 -12.14
CA ALA A 59 -3.74 6.18 -11.38
C ALA A 59 -2.57 6.76 -12.16
N ALA A 60 -1.72 5.91 -12.76
CA ALA A 60 -0.58 6.31 -13.58
C ALA A 60 -1.00 7.19 -14.77
N ALA A 61 -2.09 6.83 -15.45
CA ALA A 61 -2.63 7.59 -16.58
C ALA A 61 -3.13 8.99 -16.20
N MET A 62 -3.45 9.23 -14.91
CA MET A 62 -3.87 10.53 -14.40
C MET A 62 -2.70 11.42 -13.96
N LEU A 63 -1.47 10.89 -13.94
CA LEU A 63 -0.29 11.67 -13.58
C LEU A 63 0.12 12.58 -14.73
N SER A 64 0.58 13.78 -14.40
CA SER A 64 1.08 14.73 -15.38
C SER A 64 2.19 15.61 -14.79
N GLY A 65 3.25 15.80 -15.54
CA GLY A 65 4.42 16.57 -15.10
C GLY A 65 5.30 15.80 -14.10
N ARG A 66 6.19 16.53 -13.45
CA ARG A 66 7.05 15.96 -12.38
C ARG A 66 6.26 15.93 -11.09
N VAL A 67 6.00 14.73 -10.60
CA VAL A 67 5.27 14.52 -9.36
C VAL A 67 6.01 13.51 -8.47
N VAL A 68 5.76 13.60 -7.17
CA VAL A 68 6.10 12.55 -6.21
C VAL A 68 4.86 11.70 -6.00
N VAL A 69 4.97 10.42 -6.25
CA VAL A 69 3.91 9.43 -6.02
C VAL A 69 4.22 8.69 -4.72
N VAL A 70 3.31 8.74 -3.76
CA VAL A 70 3.39 7.94 -2.54
C VAL A 70 2.34 6.85 -2.64
N LEU A 71 2.78 5.61 -2.84
CA LEU A 71 1.93 4.41 -2.79
C LEU A 71 1.88 3.91 -1.36
N ILE A 72 0.69 3.78 -0.79
CA ILE A 72 0.44 3.21 0.54
C ILE A 72 -0.42 1.96 0.33
N SER A 73 0.12 0.79 0.62
CA SER A 73 -0.55 -0.49 0.40
C SER A 73 0.15 -1.61 1.17
N ASP A 74 -0.59 -2.67 1.48
CA ASP A 74 -0.06 -3.96 1.94
C ASP A 74 0.60 -4.77 0.81
N LEU A 75 0.33 -4.41 -0.45
CA LEU A 75 0.83 -5.11 -1.63
C LEU A 75 0.54 -6.62 -1.66
N LEU A 76 -0.43 -7.09 -0.86
CA LEU A 76 -0.85 -8.50 -0.81
C LEU A 76 -1.65 -8.89 -2.07
N ASP A 77 -1.06 -8.65 -3.23
CA ASP A 77 -1.63 -8.89 -4.55
C ASP A 77 -0.58 -9.61 -5.43
N PRO A 78 -0.95 -10.66 -6.15
CA PRO A 78 -0.02 -11.38 -7.04
C PRO A 78 0.64 -10.49 -8.11
N SER A 79 0.07 -9.32 -8.37
CA SER A 79 0.61 -8.36 -9.34
C SER A 79 1.44 -7.23 -8.72
N ALA A 80 1.76 -7.27 -7.42
CA ALA A 80 2.46 -6.20 -6.69
C ALA A 80 3.75 -5.74 -7.40
N ASP A 81 4.54 -6.66 -7.93
CA ASP A 81 5.75 -6.37 -8.70
C ASP A 81 5.45 -5.54 -9.96
N ARG A 82 4.34 -5.86 -10.63
CA ARG A 82 3.89 -5.17 -11.85
C ARG A 82 3.36 -3.78 -11.51
N VAL A 83 2.66 -3.63 -10.38
CA VAL A 83 2.18 -2.34 -9.86
C VAL A 83 3.36 -1.38 -9.66
N ILE A 84 4.42 -1.83 -8.98
CA ILE A 84 5.64 -1.03 -8.76
C ILE A 84 6.26 -0.63 -10.11
N ARG A 85 6.36 -1.56 -11.06
CA ARG A 85 6.90 -1.29 -12.41
C ARG A 85 6.09 -0.27 -13.18
N GLU A 86 4.77 -0.38 -13.16
CA GLU A 86 3.85 0.55 -13.86
C GLU A 86 3.95 1.97 -13.28
N LEU A 87 3.93 2.13 -11.96
CA LEU A 87 4.05 3.43 -11.32
C LEU A 87 5.44 4.05 -11.54
N ALA A 88 6.51 3.27 -11.42
CA ALA A 88 7.86 3.74 -11.68
C ALA A 88 8.11 4.14 -13.15
N ALA A 89 7.41 3.50 -14.09
CA ALA A 89 7.52 3.81 -15.52
C ALA A 89 6.95 5.19 -15.90
N THR A 90 6.18 5.82 -15.02
CA THR A 90 5.64 7.18 -15.25
C THR A 90 6.70 8.29 -15.26
N GLY A 91 7.92 7.99 -14.83
CA GLY A 91 8.99 8.97 -14.65
C GLY A 91 8.83 9.86 -13.40
N SER A 92 7.86 9.56 -12.56
CA SER A 92 7.64 10.20 -11.26
C SER A 92 8.62 9.67 -10.22
N GLU A 93 8.91 10.44 -9.19
CA GLU A 93 9.56 9.93 -7.99
C GLU A 93 8.56 9.05 -7.24
N LEU A 94 8.88 7.77 -7.06
CA LEU A 94 8.00 6.81 -6.40
C LEU A 94 8.51 6.47 -5.01
N ILE A 95 7.64 6.65 -4.01
CA ILE A 95 7.85 6.23 -2.63
C ILE A 95 6.78 5.20 -2.30
N ILE A 96 7.19 4.03 -1.84
CA ILE A 96 6.31 2.94 -1.46
C ILE A 96 6.35 2.82 0.05
N LEU A 97 5.21 3.07 0.69
CA LEU A 97 4.98 2.79 2.10
C LEU A 97 4.26 1.44 2.17
N HIS A 98 5.03 0.39 2.37
CA HIS A 98 4.51 -0.98 2.44
C HIS A 98 4.04 -1.24 3.86
N THR A 99 2.72 -1.27 4.06
CA THR A 99 2.10 -1.34 5.38
C THR A 99 1.58 -2.75 5.65
N LEU A 100 2.04 -3.35 6.75
CA LEU A 100 1.53 -4.63 7.25
C LEU A 100 1.13 -4.49 8.72
N SER A 101 0.09 -5.20 9.14
CA SER A 101 -0.30 -5.25 10.54
C SER A 101 0.66 -6.13 11.35
N PRO A 102 0.73 -5.96 12.68
CA PRO A 102 1.49 -6.87 13.53
C PRO A 102 1.06 -8.33 13.38
N GLU A 103 -0.23 -8.58 13.18
CA GLU A 103 -0.80 -9.91 12.97
C GLU A 103 -0.39 -10.53 11.63
N GLU A 104 -0.14 -9.71 10.60
CA GLU A 104 0.42 -10.19 9.32
C GLU A 104 1.92 -10.45 9.43
N LEU A 105 2.63 -9.69 10.27
CA LEU A 105 4.07 -9.89 10.49
C LEU A 105 4.36 -11.08 11.39
N ASP A 106 3.54 -11.27 12.43
CA ASP A 106 3.66 -12.34 13.43
C ASP A 106 2.26 -12.87 13.81
N PRO A 107 1.66 -13.75 13.00
CA PRO A 107 0.31 -14.22 13.26
C PRO A 107 0.21 -14.98 14.58
N PRO A 108 -0.70 -14.59 15.49
CA PRO A 108 -0.92 -15.29 16.76
C PRO A 108 -1.84 -16.52 16.55
N LEU A 109 -1.43 -17.42 15.65
CA LEU A 109 -2.22 -18.58 15.24
C LEU A 109 -1.58 -19.87 15.72
N GLU A 110 -2.38 -20.81 16.20
CA GLU A 110 -1.92 -22.13 16.66
C GLU A 110 -3.04 -23.18 16.51
N GLY A 111 -2.65 -24.41 16.16
CA GLY A 111 -3.55 -25.57 16.06
C GLY A 111 -4.30 -25.66 14.74
N ASP A 112 -5.41 -26.42 14.76
CA ASP A 112 -6.24 -26.62 13.59
C ASP A 112 -7.22 -25.47 13.42
N LEU A 113 -7.10 -24.74 12.32
CA LEU A 113 -7.86 -23.53 12.05
C LEU A 113 -8.50 -23.59 10.67
N LYS A 114 -9.63 -22.91 10.54
CA LYS A 114 -10.20 -22.56 9.24
C LYS A 114 -9.95 -21.11 8.93
N LEU A 115 -9.05 -20.85 8.00
CA LEU A 115 -8.81 -19.49 7.51
C LEU A 115 -9.86 -19.15 6.45
N VAL A 116 -10.47 -17.98 6.58
CA VAL A 116 -11.50 -17.49 5.65
C VAL A 116 -10.99 -16.21 5.01
N ASP A 117 -10.93 -16.19 3.70
CA ASP A 117 -10.62 -14.99 2.94
C ASP A 117 -11.74 -13.96 3.10
N ALA A 118 -11.39 -12.78 3.58
CA ALA A 118 -12.35 -11.73 3.89
C ALA A 118 -12.99 -11.09 2.63
N GLU A 119 -12.33 -11.18 1.48
CA GLU A 119 -12.83 -10.61 0.22
C GLU A 119 -13.72 -11.61 -0.54
N THR A 120 -13.33 -12.88 -0.56
CA THR A 120 -14.03 -13.91 -1.37
C THR A 120 -14.95 -14.79 -0.55
N GLY A 121 -14.74 -14.89 0.78
CA GLY A 121 -15.44 -15.80 1.68
C GLY A 121 -14.99 -17.26 1.55
N GLU A 122 -13.99 -17.56 0.72
CA GLU A 122 -13.43 -18.91 0.58
C GLU A 122 -12.67 -19.30 1.84
N GLY A 123 -12.80 -20.55 2.25
CA GLY A 123 -12.17 -21.07 3.46
C GLY A 123 -11.18 -22.20 3.14
N ILE A 124 -10.06 -22.23 3.86
CA ILE A 124 -9.09 -23.30 3.83
C ILE A 124 -8.82 -23.81 5.25
N ASP A 125 -8.83 -25.13 5.43
CA ASP A 125 -8.45 -25.74 6.70
C ASP A 125 -6.93 -25.89 6.75
N VAL A 126 -6.30 -25.41 7.82
CA VAL A 126 -4.85 -25.44 8.01
C VAL A 126 -4.51 -25.86 9.43
N THR A 127 -3.44 -26.62 9.58
CA THR A 127 -2.81 -26.88 10.89
C THR A 127 -1.61 -25.95 11.02
N VAL A 128 -1.64 -25.10 12.04
CA VAL A 128 -0.58 -24.12 12.31
C VAL A 128 0.24 -24.62 13.50
N ASP A 129 1.49 -24.97 13.23
CA ASP A 129 2.51 -25.27 14.22
C ASP A 129 3.68 -24.28 14.13
N LEU A 130 4.67 -24.42 14.99
CA LEU A 130 5.85 -23.54 14.99
C LEU A 130 6.62 -23.59 13.68
N ALA A 131 6.70 -24.76 13.03
CA ALA A 131 7.41 -24.90 11.75
C ALA A 131 6.65 -24.17 10.62
N ALA A 132 5.33 -24.24 10.63
CA ALA A 132 4.49 -23.51 9.68
C ALA A 132 4.61 -21.98 9.84
N LEU A 133 4.69 -21.49 11.10
CA LEU A 133 4.91 -20.07 11.37
C LEU A 133 6.30 -19.61 10.94
N ASP A 134 7.34 -20.40 11.18
CA ASP A 134 8.71 -20.09 10.75
C ASP A 134 8.80 -20.04 9.20
N ASP A 135 8.17 -20.98 8.50
CA ASP A 135 8.11 -21.01 7.04
C ASP A 135 7.34 -19.79 6.50
N TYR A 136 6.22 -19.42 7.12
CA TYR A 136 5.47 -18.22 6.79
C TYR A 136 6.33 -16.97 6.90
N LYS A 137 7.00 -16.75 8.05
CA LYS A 137 7.87 -15.59 8.28
C LYS A 137 9.02 -15.52 7.28
N ALA A 138 9.63 -16.67 6.97
CA ALA A 138 10.71 -16.75 5.99
C ALA A 138 10.21 -16.36 4.59
N ARG A 139 9.03 -16.83 4.18
CA ARG A 139 8.42 -16.48 2.89
C ARG A 139 8.01 -15.01 2.84
N LEU A 140 7.42 -14.47 3.91
CA LEU A 140 7.06 -13.06 4.02
C LEU A 140 8.29 -12.16 3.86
N LEU A 141 9.37 -12.47 4.58
CA LEU A 141 10.63 -11.74 4.47
C LEU A 141 11.21 -11.79 3.06
N ALA A 142 11.26 -12.97 2.45
CA ALA A 142 11.77 -13.15 1.09
C ALA A 142 10.93 -12.37 0.07
N TRP A 143 9.61 -12.34 0.24
CA TRP A 143 8.71 -11.57 -0.61
C TRP A 143 8.92 -10.06 -0.45
N GLN A 144 9.02 -9.55 0.77
CA GLN A 144 9.33 -8.13 1.04
C GLN A 144 10.67 -7.72 0.41
N GLN A 145 11.71 -8.55 0.57
CA GLN A 145 13.02 -8.33 -0.05
C GLN A 145 12.92 -8.30 -1.59
N GLY A 146 12.10 -9.17 -2.17
CA GLY A 146 11.84 -9.17 -3.60
C GLY A 146 11.21 -7.86 -4.09
N LEU A 147 10.23 -7.33 -3.36
CA LEU A 147 9.59 -6.05 -3.68
C LEU A 147 10.56 -4.87 -3.52
N GLU A 148 11.36 -4.87 -2.45
CA GLU A 148 12.41 -3.85 -2.23
C GLU A 148 13.44 -3.85 -3.37
N ASP A 149 13.88 -5.02 -3.81
CA ASP A 149 14.82 -5.17 -4.93
C ASP A 149 14.23 -4.61 -6.24
N ILE A 150 12.95 -4.84 -6.49
CA ILE A 150 12.26 -4.28 -7.66
C ILE A 150 12.19 -2.76 -7.55
N ALA A 151 11.81 -2.23 -6.39
CA ALA A 151 11.76 -0.80 -6.15
C ALA A 151 13.13 -0.14 -6.37
N ARG A 152 14.19 -0.70 -5.77
CA ARG A 152 15.56 -0.22 -5.91
C ARG A 152 16.05 -0.21 -7.36
N LYS A 153 15.78 -1.28 -8.13
CA LYS A 153 16.10 -1.34 -9.57
C LYS A 153 15.37 -0.27 -10.39
N ARG A 154 14.24 0.22 -9.89
CA ARG A 154 13.43 1.27 -10.51
C ARG A 154 13.67 2.66 -9.92
N ARG A 155 14.65 2.81 -9.02
CA ARG A 155 14.97 4.07 -8.31
C ARG A 155 13.77 4.59 -7.49
N ALA A 156 12.92 3.68 -7.02
CA ALA A 156 11.85 3.97 -6.07
C ALA A 156 12.36 3.76 -4.65
N SER A 157 11.87 4.56 -3.71
CA SER A 157 12.08 4.36 -2.28
C SER A 157 11.07 3.33 -1.77
N TYR A 158 11.55 2.37 -0.97
CA TYR A 158 10.71 1.37 -0.35
C TYR A 158 10.87 1.43 1.17
N VAL A 159 9.77 1.60 1.88
CA VAL A 159 9.74 1.77 3.33
C VAL A 159 8.72 0.77 3.90
N PRO A 160 9.16 -0.32 4.54
CA PRO A 160 8.27 -1.21 5.27
C PRO A 160 7.81 -0.53 6.56
N ILE A 161 6.51 -0.65 6.87
CA ILE A 161 5.88 -0.01 8.02
C ILE A 161 4.94 -1.02 8.67
N ALA A 162 5.15 -1.30 9.97
CA ALA A 162 4.13 -1.95 10.77
C ALA A 162 3.05 -0.92 11.13
N THR A 163 1.76 -1.29 11.03
CA THR A 163 0.66 -0.33 11.21
C THR A 163 0.53 0.23 12.63
N ASP A 164 1.16 -0.41 13.61
CA ASP A 164 1.26 0.04 15.00
C ASP A 164 2.49 0.93 15.27
N THR A 165 3.36 1.15 14.25
CA THR A 165 4.53 2.02 14.39
C THR A 165 4.09 3.46 14.67
N PRO A 166 4.57 4.10 15.76
CA PRO A 166 4.25 5.48 16.06
C PRO A 166 4.65 6.40 14.91
N LEU A 167 3.77 7.33 14.52
CA LEU A 167 4.05 8.27 13.41
C LEU A 167 5.31 9.12 13.65
N ALA A 168 5.66 9.38 14.92
CA ALA A 168 6.88 10.10 15.27
C ALA A 168 8.17 9.38 14.82
N ASP A 169 8.10 8.05 14.74
CA ASP A 169 9.24 7.20 14.35
C ASP A 169 9.34 7.03 12.81
N LEU A 170 8.32 7.48 12.09
CA LEU A 170 8.26 7.39 10.61
C LEU A 170 8.70 8.70 9.91
N VAL A 171 8.81 9.79 10.64
CA VAL A 171 9.10 11.11 10.08
C VAL A 171 10.51 11.54 10.48
N PHE A 172 11.42 11.43 9.53
CA PHE A 172 12.78 11.99 9.61
C PHE A 172 13.14 12.72 8.33
#